data_651fc58a03c6974bb92373a8ed07e598
#
_entry.id   651fc58a03c6974bb92373a8ed07e598
#
_cell.length_a   1.000
_cell.length_b   1.000
_cell.length_c   1.000
_cell.angle_alpha   90.00
_cell.angle_beta   90.00
_cell.angle_gamma   90.00
#
_symmetry.space_group_name_H-M   'P 1'
#
loop_
_entity.id
_entity.type
_entity.pdbx_description
1 polymer ?
#
loop_
_entity_poly.entity_id
_entity_poly.type
_entity_poly.pdbx_seq_one_letter_code
_entity_poly.pdbx_strand_id
1 'polypeptide(L)'
;MSLPEFQICENDITAEVLSAYLAEPFLAVDTEAMGLLPHRDRLCTIQLCNTVGNTVVVRFARGLTETPNLKTLLESPQVTKIFHYARFDIAMLKHHFGIQTKPLFCTKIASKLARTYTDRHGLKDLVMDLCDIELDKSAQSSDWGGVQELSEAQLRYAANDVRYLIPVRARLIHMLKREERLHYAEACFDFLSARAELDLLGYGDVLKHH
;
A
#
# COMPACT_ATOMS: atom_id res chain seq x y z
N MET A 1 -24.62 4.00 5.14
CA MET A 1 -23.79 4.07 6.37
C MET A 1 -22.58 4.91 6.01
N SER A 2 -22.31 6.02 6.71
CA SER A 2 -21.07 6.76 6.56
C SER A 2 -19.94 5.82 6.98
N LEU A 3 -18.90 5.72 6.13
CA LEU A 3 -17.68 4.98 6.50
C LEU A 3 -17.13 5.59 7.81
N PRO A 4 -16.59 4.76 8.73
CA PRO A 4 -16.01 5.27 9.96
C PRO A 4 -14.91 6.28 9.64
N GLU A 5 -14.84 7.34 10.46
CA GLU A 5 -13.75 8.30 10.38
C GLU A 5 -12.42 7.56 10.56
N PHE A 6 -11.37 8.07 9.89
CA PHE A 6 -10.02 7.55 10.07
C PHE A 6 -9.39 8.15 11.33
N GLN A 7 -8.49 7.42 11.96
CA GLN A 7 -7.65 7.89 13.07
C GLN A 7 -6.33 8.44 12.53
N ILE A 8 -5.83 9.52 13.15
CA ILE A 8 -4.48 10.02 12.85
C ILE A 8 -3.53 9.59 13.98
N CYS A 9 -2.37 9.07 13.60
CA CYS A 9 -1.27 8.79 14.50
C CYS A 9 -0.04 9.59 14.09
N GLU A 10 0.80 9.95 15.06
CA GLU A 10 2.05 10.69 14.80
C GLU A 10 3.25 9.73 14.94
N ASN A 11 4.05 9.65 13.89
CA ASN A 11 5.31 8.90 13.80
C ASN A 11 5.20 7.38 13.85
N ASP A 12 4.25 6.82 14.58
CA ASP A 12 4.01 5.38 14.68
C ASP A 12 2.56 5.10 15.06
N ILE A 13 2.13 3.86 14.92
CA ILE A 13 0.81 3.42 15.42
C ILE A 13 0.89 3.15 16.94
N THR A 14 -0.24 3.29 17.62
CA THR A 14 -0.32 2.95 19.06
C THR A 14 -0.28 1.44 19.28
N ALA A 15 0.00 1.01 20.50
CA ALA A 15 -0.02 -0.41 20.89
C ALA A 15 -1.41 -1.06 20.69
N GLU A 16 -2.48 -0.30 20.91
CA GLU A 16 -3.86 -0.74 20.71
C GLU A 16 -4.14 -0.98 19.22
N VAL A 17 -3.72 -0.07 18.34
CA VAL A 17 -3.83 -0.23 16.88
C VAL A 17 -3.01 -1.41 16.40
N LEU A 18 -1.77 -1.55 16.88
CA LEU A 18 -0.91 -2.69 16.56
C LEU A 18 -1.60 -4.01 16.94
N SER A 19 -2.11 -4.13 18.16
CA SER A 19 -2.78 -5.34 18.65
C SER A 19 -4.02 -5.67 17.80
N ALA A 20 -4.84 -4.66 17.48
CA ALA A 20 -6.04 -4.84 16.66
C ALA A 20 -5.69 -5.31 15.24
N TYR A 21 -4.63 -4.77 14.64
CA TYR A 21 -4.24 -5.10 13.26
C TYR A 21 -3.51 -6.44 13.16
N LEU A 22 -2.75 -6.83 14.18
CA LEU A 22 -2.11 -8.16 14.25
C LEU A 22 -3.13 -9.31 14.40
N ALA A 23 -4.33 -9.02 14.89
CA ALA A 23 -5.41 -10.01 14.99
C ALA A 23 -6.12 -10.29 13.65
N GLU A 24 -5.83 -9.50 12.59
CA GLU A 24 -6.46 -9.58 11.29
C GLU A 24 -5.59 -10.31 10.26
N PRO A 25 -6.19 -11.09 9.33
CA PRO A 25 -5.40 -11.80 8.32
C PRO A 25 -4.89 -10.88 7.20
N PHE A 26 -5.49 -9.71 7.02
CA PHE A 26 -5.20 -8.77 5.93
C PHE A 26 -5.12 -7.34 6.43
N LEU A 27 -4.18 -6.61 5.87
CA LEU A 27 -3.99 -5.18 6.07
C LEU A 27 -3.81 -4.50 4.72
N ALA A 28 -4.68 -3.56 4.39
CA ALA A 28 -4.48 -2.66 3.26
C ALA A 28 -3.49 -1.57 3.64
N VAL A 29 -2.54 -1.28 2.75
CA VAL A 29 -1.46 -0.32 2.99
C VAL A 29 -1.23 0.53 1.75
N ASP A 30 -1.00 1.82 1.95
CA ASP A 30 -0.58 2.78 0.93
C ASP A 30 0.38 3.80 1.56
N THR A 31 1.18 4.50 0.75
CA THR A 31 2.13 5.50 1.24
C THR A 31 2.11 6.75 0.38
N GLU A 32 2.32 7.91 1.01
CA GLU A 32 2.52 9.17 0.30
C GLU A 32 3.90 9.74 0.61
N ALA A 33 4.54 10.27 -0.42
CA ALA A 33 5.89 10.80 -0.37
C ALA A 33 6.01 12.11 -1.14
N MET A 34 7.10 12.85 -0.93
CA MET A 34 7.38 14.09 -1.65
C MET A 34 7.72 13.88 -3.13
N GLY A 35 7.90 12.63 -3.57
CA GLY A 35 8.22 12.25 -4.94
C GLY A 35 8.49 10.76 -5.06
N LEU A 36 9.05 10.33 -6.20
CA LEU A 36 9.15 8.92 -6.59
C LEU A 36 10.53 8.29 -6.39
N LEU A 37 11.50 9.04 -5.88
CA LEU A 37 12.88 8.58 -5.71
C LEU A 37 13.20 8.39 -4.21
N PRO A 38 13.26 7.15 -3.69
CA PRO A 38 13.43 6.90 -2.25
C PRO A 38 14.65 7.57 -1.62
N HIS A 39 15.77 7.67 -2.37
CA HIS A 39 17.00 8.31 -1.87
C HIS A 39 16.93 9.84 -1.78
N ARG A 40 16.00 10.47 -2.50
CA ARG A 40 15.85 11.93 -2.54
C ARG A 40 14.61 12.39 -1.79
N ASP A 41 13.53 11.63 -1.95
CA ASP A 41 12.19 12.06 -1.59
C ASP A 41 11.77 11.43 -0.26
N ARG A 42 11.27 12.27 0.64
CA ARG A 42 10.86 11.85 1.98
C ARG A 42 9.53 11.09 1.94
N LEU A 43 9.46 9.99 2.68
CA LEU A 43 8.20 9.35 3.03
C LEU A 43 7.45 10.23 4.04
N CYS A 44 6.21 10.56 3.73
CA CYS A 44 5.41 11.54 4.47
C CYS A 44 4.35 10.89 5.34
N THR A 45 3.59 9.96 4.78
CA THR A 45 2.51 9.26 5.49
C THR A 45 2.46 7.79 5.08
N ILE A 46 1.84 6.98 5.94
CA ILE A 46 1.36 5.64 5.63
C ILE A 46 -0.10 5.53 6.03
N GLN A 47 -0.90 4.89 5.20
CA GLN A 47 -2.29 4.60 5.42
C GLN A 47 -2.47 3.11 5.62
N LEU A 48 -3.28 2.74 6.60
CA LEU A 48 -3.55 1.37 6.98
C LEU A 48 -5.05 1.17 7.13
N CYS A 49 -5.59 0.08 6.59
CA CYS A 49 -6.99 -0.29 6.81
C CYS A 49 -7.11 -1.80 7.00
N ASN A 50 -7.82 -2.21 8.05
CA ASN A 50 -8.05 -3.62 8.36
C ASN A 50 -9.34 -4.16 7.71
N THR A 51 -9.66 -5.45 7.95
CA THR A 51 -10.80 -6.12 7.33
C THR A 51 -12.16 -5.58 7.77
N VAL A 52 -12.24 -4.95 8.93
CA VAL A 52 -13.47 -4.33 9.45
C VAL A 52 -13.62 -2.85 9.09
N GLY A 53 -12.65 -2.30 8.30
CA GLY A 53 -12.71 -0.94 7.78
C GLY A 53 -12.12 0.13 8.71
N ASN A 54 -11.52 -0.25 9.84
CA ASN A 54 -10.78 0.70 10.68
C ASN A 54 -9.57 1.21 9.90
N THR A 55 -9.52 2.52 9.71
CA THR A 55 -8.50 3.18 8.91
C THR A 55 -7.65 4.09 9.79
N VAL A 56 -6.34 4.01 9.64
CA VAL A 56 -5.35 4.85 10.33
C VAL A 56 -4.46 5.53 9.29
N VAL A 57 -4.21 6.81 9.49
CA VAL A 57 -3.20 7.59 8.75
C VAL A 57 -2.09 7.95 9.74
N VAL A 58 -0.87 7.47 9.48
CA VAL A 58 0.30 7.84 10.28
C VAL A 58 1.06 8.94 9.55
N ARG A 59 1.34 10.04 10.22
CA ARG A 59 2.14 11.15 9.70
C ARG A 59 3.56 11.06 10.25
N PHE A 60 4.56 11.16 9.39
CA PHE A 60 5.95 11.05 9.80
C PHE A 60 6.62 12.42 9.91
N ALA A 61 7.15 12.72 11.09
CA ALA A 61 7.95 13.92 11.29
C ALA A 61 9.24 13.87 10.44
N ARG A 62 9.74 15.05 10.07
CA ARG A 62 11.00 15.15 9.34
C ARG A 62 12.15 14.62 10.20
N GLY A 63 12.96 13.72 9.63
CA GLY A 63 14.12 13.14 10.33
C GLY A 63 13.78 11.95 11.22
N LEU A 64 12.54 11.46 11.20
CA LEU A 64 12.18 10.21 11.87
C LEU A 64 12.94 9.04 11.24
N THR A 65 13.51 8.17 12.06
CA THR A 65 14.31 7.01 11.62
C THR A 65 13.76 5.67 12.07
N GLU A 66 12.83 5.65 13.02
CA GLU A 66 12.31 4.42 13.61
C GLU A 66 10.79 4.48 13.83
N THR A 67 10.13 3.37 13.55
CA THR A 67 8.67 3.15 13.73
C THR A 67 8.46 1.72 14.21
N PRO A 68 8.77 1.39 15.49
CA PRO A 68 8.85 0.02 15.96
C PRO A 68 7.53 -0.75 15.87
N ASN A 69 6.40 -0.12 16.13
CA ASN A 69 5.09 -0.77 16.01
C ASN A 69 4.71 -1.04 14.56
N LEU A 70 4.91 -0.07 13.67
CA LEU A 70 4.73 -0.27 12.23
C LEU A 70 5.64 -1.36 11.69
N LYS A 71 6.92 -1.37 12.10
CA LYS A 71 7.87 -2.42 11.73
C LYS A 71 7.37 -3.79 12.16
N THR A 72 6.95 -3.94 13.40
CA THR A 72 6.38 -5.20 13.94
C THR A 72 5.17 -5.65 13.12
N LEU A 73 4.25 -4.74 12.78
CA LEU A 73 3.06 -5.04 12.01
C LEU A 73 3.38 -5.44 10.56
N LEU A 74 4.21 -4.64 9.89
CA LEU A 74 4.50 -4.82 8.46
C LEU A 74 5.43 -6.02 8.19
N GLU A 75 6.21 -6.44 9.16
CA GLU A 75 7.06 -7.63 9.08
C GLU A 75 6.36 -8.90 9.63
N SER A 76 5.17 -8.77 10.23
CA SER A 76 4.43 -9.93 10.77
C SER A 76 4.09 -10.95 9.67
N PRO A 77 4.48 -12.23 9.81
CA PRO A 77 4.17 -13.27 8.84
C PRO A 77 2.68 -13.67 8.84
N GLN A 78 1.94 -13.31 9.87
CA GLN A 78 0.52 -13.67 10.02
C GLN A 78 -0.43 -12.74 9.27
N VAL A 79 0.02 -11.52 8.96
CA VAL A 79 -0.79 -10.49 8.30
C VAL A 79 -0.29 -10.30 6.87
N THR A 80 -1.13 -10.53 5.88
CA THR A 80 -0.80 -10.21 4.49
C THR A 80 -1.06 -8.72 4.21
N LYS A 81 -0.02 -7.97 3.83
CA LYS A 81 -0.12 -6.56 3.46
C LYS A 81 -0.52 -6.42 2.00
N ILE A 82 -1.59 -5.67 1.74
CA ILE A 82 -2.18 -5.47 0.41
C ILE A 82 -1.90 -4.05 -0.05
N PHE A 83 -1.23 -3.92 -1.19
CA PHE A 83 -0.87 -2.65 -1.81
C PHE A 83 -1.44 -2.52 -3.21
N HIS A 84 -1.49 -1.29 -3.70
CA HIS A 84 -1.62 -1.03 -5.13
C HIS A 84 -0.30 -0.47 -5.67
N TYR A 85 0.44 -1.23 -6.49
CA TYR A 85 1.80 -0.90 -6.96
C TYR A 85 2.88 -1.01 -5.86
N ALA A 86 2.81 -2.05 -5.04
CA ALA A 86 3.63 -2.33 -3.87
C ALA A 86 5.16 -2.06 -4.01
N ARG A 87 5.71 -2.16 -5.24
CA ARG A 87 7.14 -1.92 -5.53
C ARG A 87 7.63 -0.59 -4.97
N PHE A 88 6.82 0.47 -5.13
CA PHE A 88 7.15 1.80 -4.64
C PHE A 88 7.10 1.85 -3.10
N ASP A 89 5.98 1.45 -2.52
CA ASP A 89 5.75 1.54 -1.08
C ASP A 89 6.78 0.77 -0.26
N ILE A 90 7.06 -0.49 -0.67
CA ILE A 90 8.02 -1.32 0.06
C ILE A 90 9.46 -0.81 -0.09
N ALA A 91 9.82 -0.16 -1.21
CA ALA A 91 11.11 0.50 -1.36
C ALA A 91 11.23 1.72 -0.43
N MET A 92 10.17 2.54 -0.35
CA MET A 92 10.13 3.69 0.56
C MET A 92 10.22 3.26 2.03
N LEU A 93 9.43 2.26 2.45
CA LEU A 93 9.44 1.72 3.82
C LEU A 93 10.80 1.10 4.18
N LYS A 94 11.41 0.40 3.24
CA LYS A 94 12.75 -0.19 3.43
C LYS A 94 13.82 0.88 3.54
N HIS A 95 13.81 1.89 2.65
CA HIS A 95 14.81 2.96 2.65
C HIS A 95 14.75 3.81 3.93
N HIS A 96 13.55 4.22 4.35
CA HIS A 96 13.40 5.18 5.46
C HIS A 96 13.44 4.52 6.84
N PHE A 97 12.91 3.29 6.98
CA PHE A 97 12.75 2.64 8.30
C PHE A 97 13.34 1.23 8.38
N GLY A 98 13.99 0.74 7.32
CA GLY A 98 14.55 -0.61 7.31
C GLY A 98 13.48 -1.71 7.41
N ILE A 99 12.23 -1.43 7.05
CA ILE A 99 11.10 -2.38 7.14
C ILE A 99 11.13 -3.33 5.96
N GLN A 100 11.12 -4.64 6.24
CA GLN A 100 11.01 -5.70 5.24
C GLN A 100 9.59 -6.25 5.18
N THR A 101 8.74 -5.60 4.39
CA THR A 101 7.32 -5.94 4.32
C THR A 101 7.07 -7.30 3.69
N LYS A 102 6.63 -8.28 4.50
CA LYS A 102 6.26 -9.65 4.09
C LYS A 102 5.25 -10.25 5.06
N PRO A 103 4.32 -11.16 4.59
CA PRO A 103 3.95 -11.40 3.20
C PRO A 103 3.18 -10.22 2.59
N LEU A 104 3.15 -10.11 1.28
CA LEU A 104 2.46 -9.03 0.58
C LEU A 104 1.63 -9.51 -0.61
N PHE A 105 0.66 -8.68 -1.02
CA PHE A 105 -0.16 -8.84 -2.21
C PHE A 105 -0.21 -7.51 -2.98
N CYS A 106 0.05 -7.54 -4.28
CA CYS A 106 -0.02 -6.35 -5.13
C CYS A 106 -1.22 -6.41 -6.08
N THR A 107 -2.23 -5.57 -5.84
CA THR A 107 -3.45 -5.54 -6.65
C THR A 107 -3.19 -5.14 -8.10
N LYS A 108 -2.18 -4.32 -8.39
CA LYS A 108 -1.81 -3.93 -9.77
C LYS A 108 -1.24 -5.11 -10.56
N ILE A 109 -0.35 -5.91 -9.96
CA ILE A 109 0.18 -7.13 -10.58
C ILE A 109 -0.94 -8.15 -10.75
N ALA A 110 -1.72 -8.40 -9.71
CA ALA A 110 -2.87 -9.30 -9.76
C ALA A 110 -3.85 -8.90 -10.87
N SER A 111 -4.14 -7.60 -11.03
CA SER A 111 -4.99 -7.08 -12.09
C SER A 111 -4.42 -7.35 -13.49
N LYS A 112 -3.12 -7.11 -13.70
CA LYS A 112 -2.47 -7.36 -14.99
C LYS A 112 -2.54 -8.83 -15.39
N LEU A 113 -2.43 -9.74 -14.43
CA LEU A 113 -2.50 -11.18 -14.68
C LEU A 113 -3.95 -11.70 -14.83
N ALA A 114 -4.90 -11.13 -14.08
CA ALA A 114 -6.29 -11.54 -14.10
C ALA A 114 -7.13 -10.89 -15.21
N ARG A 115 -6.86 -9.62 -15.54
CA ARG A 115 -7.68 -8.77 -16.42
C ARG A 115 -6.96 -8.46 -17.73
N THR A 116 -6.62 -9.49 -18.48
CA THR A 116 -5.85 -9.38 -19.75
C THR A 116 -6.65 -8.75 -20.91
N TYR A 117 -7.92 -8.48 -20.71
CA TYR A 117 -8.82 -7.86 -21.67
C TYR A 117 -8.82 -6.32 -21.64
N THR A 118 -8.01 -5.70 -20.77
CA THR A 118 -7.94 -4.25 -20.59
C THR A 118 -6.56 -3.80 -20.14
N ASP A 119 -6.18 -2.56 -20.48
CA ASP A 119 -4.96 -1.89 -19.98
C ASP A 119 -5.22 -1.01 -18.74
N ARG A 120 -6.48 -0.98 -18.25
CA ARG A 120 -6.92 -0.18 -17.12
C ARG A 120 -6.64 -0.91 -15.80
N HIS A 121 -5.43 -0.73 -15.27
CA HIS A 121 -4.94 -1.35 -14.03
C HIS A 121 -4.65 -0.34 -12.92
N GLY A 122 -5.13 0.89 -13.04
CA GLY A 122 -5.06 1.91 -11.97
C GLY A 122 -6.02 1.59 -10.82
N LEU A 123 -5.74 2.10 -9.62
CA LEU A 123 -6.58 1.84 -8.45
C LEU A 123 -8.03 2.32 -8.67
N LYS A 124 -8.22 3.53 -9.22
CA LYS A 124 -9.55 4.06 -9.57
C LYS A 124 -10.32 3.11 -10.48
N ASP A 125 -9.68 2.62 -11.55
CA ASP A 125 -10.31 1.70 -12.48
C ASP A 125 -10.67 0.37 -11.82
N LEU A 126 -9.77 -0.16 -10.96
CA LEU A 126 -10.02 -1.39 -10.24
C LEU A 126 -11.18 -1.29 -9.27
N VAL A 127 -11.24 -0.21 -8.50
CA VAL A 127 -12.32 0.01 -7.53
C VAL A 127 -13.64 0.23 -8.25
N MET A 128 -13.65 0.98 -9.35
CA MET A 128 -14.85 1.15 -10.17
C MET A 128 -15.33 -0.17 -10.77
N ASP A 129 -14.43 -0.91 -11.44
CA ASP A 129 -14.81 -2.11 -12.18
C ASP A 129 -15.14 -3.32 -11.25
N LEU A 130 -14.52 -3.38 -10.07
CA LEU A 130 -14.66 -4.52 -9.16
C LEU A 130 -15.55 -4.24 -7.94
N CYS A 131 -15.74 -2.99 -7.56
CA CYS A 131 -16.53 -2.62 -6.38
C CYS A 131 -17.71 -1.68 -6.69
N ASP A 132 -17.82 -1.18 -7.94
CA ASP A 132 -18.84 -0.21 -8.38
C ASP A 132 -18.81 1.09 -7.55
N ILE A 133 -17.58 1.58 -7.27
CA ILE A 133 -17.33 2.78 -6.47
C ILE A 133 -16.40 3.71 -7.23
N GLU A 134 -16.77 4.99 -7.33
CA GLU A 134 -15.93 6.01 -7.92
C GLU A 134 -15.02 6.65 -6.87
N LEU A 135 -13.69 6.51 -7.02
CA LEU A 135 -12.70 7.17 -6.17
C LEU A 135 -12.46 8.61 -6.64
N ASP A 136 -12.50 9.54 -5.69
CA ASP A 136 -12.04 10.92 -5.92
C ASP A 136 -10.50 10.95 -5.97
N LYS A 137 -9.94 11.57 -7.00
CA LYS A 137 -8.49 11.75 -7.21
C LYS A 137 -8.02 13.20 -7.12
N SER A 138 -8.86 14.09 -6.63
CA SER A 138 -8.57 15.53 -6.58
C SER A 138 -7.29 15.88 -5.81
N ALA A 139 -6.92 15.07 -4.81
CA ALA A 139 -5.75 15.29 -3.96
C ALA A 139 -4.50 14.47 -4.36
N GLN A 140 -4.52 13.67 -5.42
CA GLN A 140 -3.42 12.79 -5.83
C GLN A 140 -2.09 13.52 -6.07
N SER A 141 -2.14 14.76 -6.57
CA SER A 141 -0.97 15.60 -6.88
C SER A 141 -0.69 16.64 -5.80
N SER A 142 -1.14 16.41 -4.57
CA SER A 142 -0.97 17.35 -3.47
C SER A 142 0.48 17.41 -2.97
N ASP A 143 0.85 18.51 -2.34
CA ASP A 143 2.10 18.61 -1.58
C ASP A 143 1.95 17.84 -0.25
N TRP A 144 2.62 16.71 -0.17
CA TRP A 144 2.67 15.87 1.03
C TRP A 144 3.78 16.31 2.01
N GLY A 145 4.66 17.23 1.60
CA GLY A 145 5.80 17.68 2.41
C GLY A 145 5.41 18.39 3.72
N GLY A 146 4.27 19.07 3.73
CA GLY A 146 3.70 19.74 4.89
C GLY A 146 2.87 18.82 5.79
N VAL A 147 3.38 17.67 6.24
CA VAL A 147 2.63 16.61 6.95
C VAL A 147 1.83 17.08 8.16
N GLN A 148 2.25 18.15 8.84
CA GLN A 148 1.54 18.72 10.00
C GLN A 148 0.34 19.57 9.58
N GLU A 149 0.32 20.03 8.33
CA GLU A 149 -0.67 20.96 7.78
C GLU A 149 -1.53 20.30 6.67
N LEU A 150 -1.54 18.94 6.60
CA LEU A 150 -2.37 18.23 5.63
C LEU A 150 -3.83 18.59 5.85
N SER A 151 -4.48 19.03 4.78
CA SER A 151 -5.90 19.35 4.79
C SER A 151 -6.74 18.10 5.04
N GLU A 152 -7.95 18.28 5.57
CA GLU A 152 -8.89 17.18 5.75
C GLU A 152 -9.18 16.44 4.43
N ALA A 153 -9.21 17.18 3.31
CA ALA A 153 -9.39 16.60 1.98
C ALA A 153 -8.23 15.64 1.60
N GLN A 154 -6.97 16.02 1.87
CA GLN A 154 -5.81 15.16 1.65
C GLN A 154 -5.85 13.91 2.54
N LEU A 155 -6.17 14.07 3.82
CA LEU A 155 -6.29 12.96 4.76
C LEU A 155 -7.43 11.99 4.38
N ARG A 156 -8.57 12.51 3.92
CA ARG A 156 -9.67 11.69 3.40
C ARG A 156 -9.30 10.97 2.11
N TYR A 157 -8.59 11.64 1.22
CA TYR A 157 -8.07 11.03 0.00
C TYR A 157 -7.17 9.84 0.35
N ALA A 158 -6.13 10.07 1.16
CA ALA A 158 -5.20 9.04 1.60
C ALA A 158 -5.92 7.86 2.30
N ALA A 159 -6.87 8.13 3.18
CA ALA A 159 -7.67 7.10 3.84
C ALA A 159 -8.54 6.29 2.86
N ASN A 160 -9.00 6.89 1.77
CA ASN A 160 -9.83 6.21 0.77
C ASN A 160 -9.03 5.25 -0.11
N ASP A 161 -7.76 5.52 -0.38
CA ASP A 161 -6.93 4.67 -1.25
C ASP A 161 -6.69 3.27 -0.65
N VAL A 162 -6.77 3.11 0.68
CA VAL A 162 -6.63 1.80 1.33
C VAL A 162 -7.95 1.05 1.56
N ARG A 163 -9.09 1.75 1.67
CA ARG A 163 -10.36 1.15 2.09
C ARG A 163 -10.86 0.03 1.19
N TYR A 164 -10.56 0.11 -0.09
CA TYR A 164 -11.08 -0.82 -1.09
C TYR A 164 -10.07 -1.89 -1.51
N LEU A 165 -8.83 -1.86 -1.01
CA LEU A 165 -7.80 -2.82 -1.41
C LEU A 165 -8.15 -4.27 -1.01
N ILE A 166 -8.75 -4.47 0.18
CA ILE A 166 -9.15 -5.81 0.65
C ILE A 166 -10.27 -6.39 -0.21
N PRO A 167 -11.41 -5.71 -0.46
CA PRO A 167 -12.43 -6.22 -1.37
C PRO A 167 -11.93 -6.38 -2.82
N VAL A 168 -11.10 -5.48 -3.34
CA VAL A 168 -10.46 -5.62 -4.65
C VAL A 168 -9.59 -6.88 -4.70
N ARG A 169 -8.77 -7.14 -3.68
CA ARG A 169 -7.99 -8.38 -3.56
C ARG A 169 -8.88 -9.62 -3.65
N ALA A 170 -9.99 -9.67 -2.93
CA ALA A 170 -10.87 -10.82 -2.92
C ALA A 170 -11.41 -11.15 -4.32
N ARG A 171 -11.82 -10.12 -5.08
CA ARG A 171 -12.25 -10.26 -6.48
C ARG A 171 -11.13 -10.73 -7.39
N LEU A 172 -9.93 -10.14 -7.25
CA LEU A 172 -8.77 -10.50 -8.07
C LEU A 172 -8.30 -11.94 -7.80
N ILE A 173 -8.30 -12.40 -6.54
CA ILE A 173 -7.99 -13.80 -6.19
C ILE A 173 -8.97 -14.76 -6.88
N HIS A 174 -10.27 -14.45 -6.86
CA HIS A 174 -11.27 -15.28 -7.55
C HIS A 174 -10.99 -15.37 -9.05
N MET A 175 -10.69 -14.23 -9.70
CA MET A 175 -10.33 -14.19 -11.13
C MET A 175 -9.06 -14.96 -11.42
N LEU A 176 -7.99 -14.75 -10.64
CA LEU A 176 -6.71 -15.46 -10.81
C LEU A 176 -6.84 -16.98 -10.67
N LYS A 177 -7.69 -17.45 -9.73
CA LYS A 177 -7.99 -18.88 -9.57
C LYS A 177 -8.74 -19.43 -10.78
N ARG A 178 -9.76 -18.72 -11.26
CA ARG A 178 -10.52 -19.11 -12.44
C ARG A 178 -9.65 -19.23 -13.70
N GLU A 179 -8.68 -18.31 -13.85
CA GLU A 179 -7.75 -18.28 -14.98
C GLU A 179 -6.49 -19.15 -14.76
N GLU A 180 -6.42 -19.89 -13.65
CA GLU A 180 -5.28 -20.73 -13.25
C GLU A 180 -3.94 -19.97 -13.17
N ARG A 181 -3.98 -18.66 -12.81
CA ARG A 181 -2.82 -17.77 -12.79
C ARG A 181 -2.38 -17.33 -11.39
N LEU A 182 -3.00 -17.84 -10.33
CA LEU A 182 -2.70 -17.42 -8.97
C LEU A 182 -1.22 -17.65 -8.60
N HIS A 183 -0.68 -18.81 -8.94
CA HIS A 183 0.71 -19.15 -8.65
C HIS A 183 1.73 -18.22 -9.33
N TYR A 184 1.43 -17.70 -10.53
CA TYR A 184 2.26 -16.70 -11.17
C TYR A 184 2.21 -15.35 -10.44
N ALA A 185 1.04 -14.97 -9.94
CA ALA A 185 0.90 -13.76 -9.14
C ALA A 185 1.69 -13.87 -7.84
N GLU A 186 1.60 -15.00 -7.14
CA GLU A 186 2.36 -15.28 -5.91
C GLU A 186 3.87 -15.20 -6.14
N ALA A 187 4.39 -15.82 -7.20
CA ALA A 187 5.82 -15.72 -7.57
C ALA A 187 6.24 -14.26 -7.84
N CYS A 188 5.37 -13.46 -8.49
CA CYS A 188 5.63 -12.04 -8.70
C CYS A 188 5.64 -11.26 -7.37
N PHE A 189 4.76 -11.59 -6.41
CA PHE A 189 4.74 -10.94 -5.10
C PHE A 189 6.01 -11.26 -4.31
N ASP A 190 6.47 -12.50 -4.34
CA ASP A 190 7.73 -12.90 -3.68
C ASP A 190 8.94 -12.17 -4.26
N PHE A 191 8.97 -11.94 -5.57
CA PHE A 191 10.03 -11.20 -6.23
C PHE A 191 10.05 -9.71 -5.90
N LEU A 192 8.92 -9.10 -5.50
CA LEU A 192 8.85 -7.66 -5.24
C LEU A 192 9.83 -7.18 -4.17
N SER A 193 10.13 -7.98 -3.15
CA SER A 193 11.12 -7.61 -2.14
C SER A 193 12.52 -7.46 -2.74
N ALA A 194 12.94 -8.42 -3.58
CA ALA A 194 14.21 -8.33 -4.32
C ALA A 194 14.19 -7.17 -5.32
N ARG A 195 13.05 -6.96 -6.01
CA ARG A 195 12.91 -5.85 -6.96
C ARG A 195 13.08 -4.48 -6.28
N ALA A 196 12.48 -4.29 -5.10
CA ALA A 196 12.63 -3.06 -4.34
C ALA A 196 14.09 -2.83 -3.88
N GLU A 197 14.80 -3.88 -3.50
CA GLU A 197 16.24 -3.80 -3.20
C GLU A 197 17.06 -3.38 -4.41
N LEU A 198 16.80 -3.97 -5.56
CA LEU A 198 17.46 -3.60 -6.81
C LEU A 198 17.20 -2.14 -7.18
N ASP A 199 15.98 -1.62 -6.94
CA ASP A 199 15.66 -0.21 -7.12
C ASP A 199 16.49 0.69 -6.22
N LEU A 200 16.61 0.32 -4.93
CA LEU A 200 17.43 1.06 -3.97
C LEU A 200 18.93 1.00 -4.29
N LEU A 201 19.40 -0.05 -4.93
CA LEU A 201 20.78 -0.17 -5.42
C LEU A 201 21.01 0.51 -6.78
N GLY A 202 19.97 1.09 -7.38
CA GLY A 202 20.06 1.82 -8.65
C GLY A 202 20.01 0.93 -9.90
N TYR A 203 19.68 -0.36 -9.77
CA TYR A 203 19.49 -1.24 -10.92
C TYR A 203 18.19 -0.90 -11.68
N GLY A 204 18.28 -0.84 -12.99
CA GLY A 204 17.11 -0.74 -13.86
C GLY A 204 16.26 -2.02 -13.88
N ASP A 205 15.46 -2.19 -14.92
CA ASP A 205 14.68 -3.43 -15.09
C ASP A 205 15.60 -4.57 -15.53
N VAL A 206 15.95 -5.44 -14.57
CA VAL A 206 16.87 -6.58 -14.78
C VAL A 206 16.29 -7.69 -15.68
N LEU A 207 14.99 -7.63 -15.96
CA LEU A 207 14.30 -8.56 -16.84
C LEU A 207 14.10 -8.00 -18.26
N LYS A 208 14.43 -6.71 -18.48
CA LYS A 208 14.27 -6.06 -19.76
C LYS A 208 15.43 -6.42 -20.68
N HIS A 209 15.12 -6.90 -21.87
CA HIS A 209 16.09 -6.97 -22.97
C HIS A 209 16.30 -5.56 -23.55
N HIS A 210 17.54 -5.19 -23.87
CA HIS A 210 17.91 -3.89 -24.43
C HIS A 210 17.26 -3.61 -25.77
#